data_6c5b30078a90a90cf385788c137a9a74
#
_entry.id   6c5b30078a90a90cf385788c137a9a74
#
_cell.length_a   1.000
_cell.length_b   1.000
_cell.length_c   1.000
_cell.angle_alpha   90.00
_cell.angle_beta   90.00
_cell.angle_gamma   90.00
#
_symmetry.space_group_name_H-M   'P 1'
#
loop_
_entity.id
_entity.type
_entity.pdbx_description
1 polymer ?
#
loop_
_entity_poly.entity_id
_entity_poly.type
_entity_poly.pdbx_seq_one_letter_code
_entity_poly.pdbx_strand_id
1 'polypeptide(L)'
;MQKVRKAVFPVAGLGTRFLPATKASPKEMLPIVDKPLIQYAVEAAMEAGITDMIFISSRTKRTVEDHFDKAYELETELAARGKNRDLELVQSIRPAGVNFIYIRQAEALGLGHAVLCAQPVIGNEPFAVILADDLIDSSPAAMKQMVDLYEYYQCSVLGVQQVAPSETASYGIVDASPMADRVSRVNAIVEKPKPEHAPSNLGVVGRYILTPRVFHHIQHLKPGAGGELQLTDAIAALLKEQQVLAYDFDGTRYDCGSKLGYLQATVEYALKHSEVSEDFAAYLKKHVC
;
A
#
# COMPACT_ATOMS: atom_id res chain seq x y z
N MET A 1 14.69 20.29 6.02
CA MET A 1 13.79 19.14 6.23
C MET A 1 13.56 18.46 4.89
N GLN A 2 13.80 17.17 4.82
CA GLN A 2 13.52 16.42 3.59
C GLN A 2 12.02 16.05 3.57
N LYS A 3 11.38 16.27 2.40
CA LYS A 3 9.98 15.91 2.19
C LYS A 3 9.86 14.54 1.54
N VAL A 4 8.79 13.82 1.85
CA VAL A 4 8.46 12.57 1.18
C VAL A 4 7.79 12.88 -0.14
N ARG A 5 8.48 12.67 -1.26
CA ARG A 5 7.99 12.95 -2.62
C ARG A 5 7.80 11.69 -3.46
N LYS A 6 8.32 10.57 -2.99
CA LYS A 6 8.39 9.31 -3.72
C LYS A 6 7.63 8.22 -2.98
N ALA A 7 6.83 7.43 -3.69
CA ALA A 7 6.18 6.25 -3.16
C ALA A 7 6.54 5.02 -3.98
N VAL A 8 6.87 3.93 -3.30
CA VAL A 8 7.15 2.62 -3.89
C VAL A 8 5.91 1.74 -3.73
N PHE A 9 5.44 1.18 -4.83
CA PHE A 9 4.33 0.24 -4.89
C PHE A 9 4.85 -1.14 -5.30
N PRO A 10 5.05 -2.06 -4.35
CA PRO A 10 5.43 -3.43 -4.64
C PRO A 10 4.25 -4.21 -5.24
N VAL A 11 4.22 -4.37 -6.57
CA VAL A 11 3.12 -5.03 -7.30
C VAL A 11 3.58 -6.29 -8.07
N ALA A 12 4.78 -6.80 -7.79
CA ALA A 12 5.34 -7.97 -8.47
C ALA A 12 4.79 -9.33 -7.99
N GLY A 13 4.00 -9.36 -6.90
CA GLY A 13 3.49 -10.58 -6.28
C GLY A 13 2.55 -11.41 -7.19
N LEU A 14 2.52 -12.72 -7.03
CA LEU A 14 1.78 -13.65 -7.90
C LEU A 14 0.25 -13.62 -7.73
N GLY A 15 -0.26 -13.12 -6.60
CA GLY A 15 -1.70 -12.98 -6.37
C GLY A 15 -2.46 -14.33 -6.25
N THR A 16 -1.82 -15.39 -5.79
CA THR A 16 -2.36 -16.76 -5.79
C THR A 16 -3.63 -16.95 -4.97
N ARG A 17 -3.87 -16.11 -3.96
CA ARG A 17 -5.07 -16.16 -3.10
C ARG A 17 -6.37 -15.92 -3.86
N PHE A 18 -6.32 -15.22 -5.00
CA PHE A 18 -7.47 -14.88 -5.85
C PHE A 18 -7.54 -15.68 -7.15
N LEU A 19 -6.82 -16.79 -7.26
CA LEU A 19 -7.02 -17.68 -8.38
C LEU A 19 -8.46 -18.25 -8.39
N PRO A 20 -9.09 -18.37 -9.57
CA PRO A 20 -8.54 -18.18 -10.92
C PRO A 20 -8.53 -16.73 -11.45
N ALA A 21 -9.17 -15.74 -10.79
CA ALA A 21 -9.30 -14.38 -11.29
C ALA A 21 -7.94 -13.73 -11.60
N THR A 22 -6.93 -13.99 -10.77
CA THR A 22 -5.59 -13.43 -10.93
C THR A 22 -4.67 -14.21 -11.87
N LYS A 23 -5.19 -15.20 -12.59
CA LYS A 23 -4.41 -15.92 -13.62
C LYS A 23 -3.93 -15.00 -14.75
N ALA A 24 -4.78 -14.09 -15.19
CA ALA A 24 -4.52 -13.17 -16.29
C ALA A 24 -4.49 -11.69 -15.88
N SER A 25 -4.98 -11.37 -14.69
CA SER A 25 -5.01 -9.99 -14.16
C SER A 25 -4.30 -9.92 -12.81
N PRO A 26 -3.47 -8.89 -12.57
CA PRO A 26 -2.88 -8.67 -11.26
C PRO A 26 -3.94 -8.48 -10.17
N LYS A 27 -3.66 -8.95 -8.94
CA LYS A 27 -4.57 -8.72 -7.80
C LYS A 27 -4.80 -7.23 -7.52
N GLU A 28 -3.81 -6.41 -7.82
CA GLU A 28 -3.83 -4.96 -7.68
C GLU A 28 -4.83 -4.27 -8.64
N MET A 29 -5.23 -4.99 -9.70
CA MET A 29 -6.25 -4.55 -10.67
C MET A 29 -7.66 -5.06 -10.35
N LEU A 30 -7.85 -5.81 -9.27
CA LEU A 30 -9.18 -6.18 -8.83
C LEU A 30 -9.97 -4.93 -8.44
N PRO A 31 -11.18 -4.72 -8.97
CA PRO A 31 -11.94 -3.50 -8.74
C PRO A 31 -12.70 -3.53 -7.42
N ILE A 32 -12.65 -2.46 -6.67
CA ILE A 32 -13.62 -2.16 -5.61
C ILE A 32 -14.68 -1.26 -6.23
N VAL A 33 -15.85 -1.82 -6.47
CA VAL A 33 -16.92 -1.26 -7.31
C VAL A 33 -16.44 -1.10 -8.77
N ASP A 34 -15.91 0.03 -9.15
CA ASP A 34 -15.49 0.39 -10.51
C ASP A 34 -14.01 0.87 -10.61
N LYS A 35 -13.33 0.99 -9.45
CA LYS A 35 -11.97 1.50 -9.36
C LYS A 35 -11.00 0.39 -8.90
N PRO A 36 -9.88 0.13 -9.61
CA PRO A 36 -8.93 -0.90 -9.18
C PRO A 36 -8.20 -0.51 -7.91
N LEU A 37 -7.85 -1.51 -7.07
CA LEU A 37 -7.16 -1.34 -5.78
C LEU A 37 -5.92 -0.45 -5.86
N ILE A 38 -5.14 -0.60 -6.93
CA ILE A 38 -3.91 0.18 -7.10
C ILE A 38 -4.19 1.68 -7.24
N GLN A 39 -5.32 2.07 -7.83
CA GLN A 39 -5.67 3.47 -7.99
C GLN A 39 -5.98 4.13 -6.64
N TYR A 40 -6.69 3.46 -5.73
CA TYR A 40 -6.89 3.96 -4.37
C TYR A 40 -5.56 4.21 -3.64
N ALA A 41 -4.60 3.30 -3.80
CA ALA A 41 -3.27 3.45 -3.19
C ALA A 41 -2.49 4.65 -3.77
N VAL A 42 -2.59 4.89 -5.08
CA VAL A 42 -1.98 6.04 -5.77
C VAL A 42 -2.66 7.35 -5.35
N GLU A 43 -4.00 7.39 -5.31
CA GLU A 43 -4.75 8.57 -4.87
C GLU A 43 -4.40 8.96 -3.42
N ALA A 44 -4.27 7.98 -2.51
CA ALA A 44 -3.83 8.23 -1.13
C ALA A 44 -2.39 8.79 -1.06
N ALA A 45 -1.50 8.38 -1.97
CA ALA A 45 -0.16 8.96 -2.09
C ALA A 45 -0.20 10.38 -2.63
N MET A 46 -1.02 10.66 -3.64
CA MET A 46 -1.20 12.00 -4.20
C MET A 46 -1.78 12.98 -3.18
N GLU A 47 -2.77 12.56 -2.40
CA GLU A 47 -3.33 13.36 -1.30
C GLU A 47 -2.26 13.71 -0.24
N ALA A 48 -1.31 12.82 -0.02
CA ALA A 48 -0.17 13.07 0.86
C ALA A 48 0.90 14.01 0.26
N GLY A 49 0.72 14.49 -0.97
CA GLY A 49 1.65 15.38 -1.66
C GLY A 49 2.83 14.65 -2.33
N ILE A 50 2.74 13.35 -2.49
CA ILE A 50 3.73 12.53 -3.19
C ILE A 50 3.52 12.68 -4.70
N THR A 51 4.62 12.88 -5.45
CA THR A 51 4.58 13.18 -6.88
C THR A 51 5.19 12.09 -7.77
N ASP A 52 6.04 11.24 -7.21
CA ASP A 52 6.73 10.20 -7.97
C ASP A 52 6.24 8.81 -7.51
N MET A 53 5.44 8.16 -8.36
CA MET A 53 4.86 6.83 -8.13
C MET A 53 5.75 5.77 -8.77
N ILE A 54 6.43 4.96 -7.95
CA ILE A 54 7.43 3.98 -8.39
C ILE A 54 6.84 2.59 -8.21
N PHE A 55 6.48 1.94 -9.32
CA PHE A 55 5.92 0.59 -9.32
C PHE A 55 7.03 -0.44 -9.49
N ILE A 56 7.15 -1.35 -8.52
CA ILE A 56 8.04 -2.51 -8.64
C ILE A 56 7.21 -3.67 -9.18
N SER A 57 7.29 -3.86 -10.48
CA SER A 57 6.43 -4.70 -11.28
C SER A 57 7.15 -5.99 -11.73
N SER A 58 6.42 -6.92 -12.34
CA SER A 58 6.98 -8.12 -12.95
C SER A 58 6.48 -8.28 -14.38
N ARG A 59 7.00 -9.27 -15.10
CA ARG A 59 6.64 -9.51 -16.51
C ARG A 59 5.13 -9.63 -16.76
N THR A 60 4.37 -10.08 -15.79
CA THR A 60 2.93 -10.38 -15.90
C THR A 60 2.01 -9.26 -15.40
N LYS A 61 2.57 -8.08 -15.07
CA LYS A 61 1.84 -6.96 -14.43
C LYS A 61 1.58 -5.76 -15.35
N ARG A 62 1.60 -5.99 -16.67
CA ARG A 62 1.48 -4.92 -17.68
C ARG A 62 0.21 -4.09 -17.56
N THR A 63 -0.91 -4.69 -17.16
CA THR A 63 -2.17 -3.99 -16.97
C THR A 63 -2.12 -2.90 -15.89
N VAL A 64 -1.19 -2.98 -14.93
CA VAL A 64 -0.95 -1.88 -13.96
C VAL A 64 -0.30 -0.69 -14.67
N GLU A 65 0.65 -0.97 -15.58
CA GLU A 65 1.32 0.05 -16.38
C GLU A 65 0.31 0.70 -17.33
N ASP A 66 -0.45 -0.12 -18.08
CA ASP A 66 -1.47 0.34 -19.03
C ASP A 66 -2.57 1.20 -18.36
N HIS A 67 -2.90 0.93 -17.09
CA HIS A 67 -3.93 1.67 -16.35
C HIS A 67 -3.55 3.14 -16.10
N PHE A 68 -2.27 3.40 -15.85
CA PHE A 68 -1.78 4.77 -15.59
C PHE A 68 -1.18 5.44 -16.83
N ASP A 69 -1.15 4.75 -17.97
CA ASP A 69 -0.74 5.34 -19.25
C ASP A 69 -1.91 6.04 -19.93
N LYS A 70 -1.59 6.85 -20.92
CA LYS A 70 -2.60 7.53 -21.72
C LYS A 70 -3.33 6.54 -22.62
N ALA A 71 -4.65 6.43 -22.46
CA ALA A 71 -5.52 5.62 -23.30
C ALA A 71 -5.98 6.41 -24.54
N TYR A 72 -5.05 6.65 -25.48
CA TYR A 72 -5.25 7.55 -26.63
C TYR A 72 -6.50 7.23 -27.45
N GLU A 73 -6.72 5.97 -27.79
CA GLU A 73 -7.89 5.54 -28.58
C GLU A 73 -9.20 5.78 -27.83
N LEU A 74 -9.26 5.40 -26.53
CA LEU A 74 -10.43 5.58 -25.69
C LEU A 74 -10.74 7.07 -25.52
N GLU A 75 -9.75 7.88 -25.16
CA GLU A 75 -9.92 9.33 -24.97
C GLU A 75 -10.39 10.02 -26.25
N THR A 76 -9.83 9.64 -27.41
CA THR A 76 -10.24 10.19 -28.71
C THR A 76 -11.68 9.83 -29.03
N GLU A 77 -12.11 8.59 -28.79
CA GLU A 77 -13.47 8.14 -29.03
C GLU A 77 -14.47 8.80 -28.09
N LEU A 78 -14.14 8.94 -26.79
CA LEU A 78 -14.99 9.64 -25.83
C LEU A 78 -15.19 11.11 -26.21
N ALA A 79 -14.11 11.79 -26.62
CA ALA A 79 -14.16 13.16 -27.11
C ALA A 79 -15.03 13.29 -28.37
N ALA A 80 -14.85 12.41 -29.35
CA ALA A 80 -15.61 12.41 -30.61
C ALA A 80 -17.12 12.20 -30.38
N ARG A 81 -17.49 11.42 -29.34
CA ARG A 81 -18.89 11.17 -28.97
C ARG A 81 -19.47 12.20 -27.99
N GLY A 82 -18.71 13.20 -27.56
CA GLY A 82 -19.14 14.20 -26.59
C GLY A 82 -19.37 13.64 -25.17
N LYS A 83 -18.75 12.50 -24.82
CA LYS A 83 -18.81 11.88 -23.51
C LYS A 83 -17.82 12.54 -22.54
N ASN A 84 -18.05 13.81 -22.25
CA ASN A 84 -17.09 14.63 -21.49
C ASN A 84 -16.84 14.12 -20.07
N ARG A 85 -17.88 13.63 -19.37
CA ARG A 85 -17.76 13.07 -18.01
C ARG A 85 -16.83 11.85 -17.99
N ASP A 86 -17.03 10.93 -18.94
CA ASP A 86 -16.22 9.71 -19.02
C ASP A 86 -14.76 10.07 -19.42
N LEU A 87 -14.60 11.06 -20.30
CA LEU A 87 -13.28 11.56 -20.69
C LEU A 87 -12.53 12.19 -19.50
N GLU A 88 -13.19 13.05 -18.74
CA GLU A 88 -12.61 13.65 -17.52
C GLU A 88 -12.22 12.59 -16.49
N LEU A 89 -13.08 11.56 -16.30
CA LEU A 89 -12.80 10.43 -15.41
C LEU A 89 -11.51 9.71 -15.83
N VAL A 90 -11.38 9.35 -17.11
CA VAL A 90 -10.18 8.66 -17.62
C VAL A 90 -8.93 9.52 -17.49
N GLN A 91 -9.02 10.81 -17.82
CA GLN A 91 -7.89 11.74 -17.72
C GLN A 91 -7.47 12.04 -16.29
N SER A 92 -8.39 11.96 -15.32
CA SER A 92 -8.10 12.19 -13.90
C SER A 92 -7.25 11.10 -13.27
N ILE A 93 -7.18 9.91 -13.86
CA ILE A 93 -6.32 8.80 -13.38
C ILE A 93 -4.85 9.20 -13.40
N ARG A 94 -4.46 10.03 -14.38
CA ARG A 94 -3.09 10.55 -14.53
C ARG A 94 -3.07 12.09 -14.49
N PRO A 95 -3.10 12.69 -13.31
CA PRO A 95 -3.09 14.15 -13.20
C PRO A 95 -1.72 14.73 -13.59
N ALA A 96 -1.74 15.99 -14.01
CA ALA A 96 -0.51 16.73 -14.32
C ALA A 96 0.37 16.88 -13.06
N GLY A 97 1.68 16.76 -13.25
CA GLY A 97 2.65 16.91 -12.15
C GLY A 97 2.92 15.65 -11.35
N VAL A 98 2.32 14.51 -11.72
CA VAL A 98 2.62 13.20 -11.14
C VAL A 98 3.41 12.36 -12.16
N ASN A 99 4.50 11.78 -11.69
CA ASN A 99 5.37 10.91 -12.48
C ASN A 99 5.07 9.44 -12.14
N PHE A 100 4.98 8.60 -13.17
CA PHE A 100 4.81 7.16 -13.04
C PHE A 100 6.07 6.46 -13.55
N ILE A 101 6.73 5.68 -12.70
CA ILE A 101 8.02 5.04 -12.94
C ILE A 101 7.87 3.55 -12.72
N TYR A 102 8.26 2.75 -13.70
CA TYR A 102 8.11 1.30 -13.65
C TYR A 102 9.47 0.62 -13.63
N ILE A 103 9.71 -0.18 -12.60
CA ILE A 103 10.94 -0.95 -12.39
C ILE A 103 10.58 -2.42 -12.29
N ARG A 104 11.31 -3.29 -12.96
CA ARG A 104 11.06 -4.72 -12.90
C ARG A 104 11.84 -5.39 -11.78
N GLN A 105 11.13 -6.11 -10.92
CA GLN A 105 11.69 -7.13 -10.07
C GLN A 105 11.82 -8.41 -10.91
N ALA A 106 13.03 -8.78 -11.28
CA ALA A 106 13.27 -9.92 -12.16
C ALA A 106 12.93 -11.26 -11.49
N GLU A 107 13.20 -11.37 -10.18
CA GLU A 107 12.98 -12.54 -9.36
C GLU A 107 12.15 -12.17 -8.11
N ALA A 108 11.21 -13.04 -7.73
CA ALA A 108 10.33 -12.82 -6.57
C ALA A 108 11.07 -13.16 -5.26
N LEU A 109 11.99 -12.29 -4.83
CA LEU A 109 12.84 -12.47 -3.64
C LEU A 109 12.31 -11.75 -2.39
N GLY A 110 11.01 -11.48 -2.33
CA GLY A 110 10.34 -10.89 -1.17
C GLY A 110 10.19 -9.37 -1.21
N LEU A 111 9.51 -8.83 -0.18
CA LEU A 111 9.16 -7.41 -0.09
C LEU A 111 10.39 -6.52 0.05
N GLY A 112 11.37 -6.91 0.87
CA GLY A 112 12.62 -6.16 1.01
C GLY A 112 13.35 -6.02 -0.31
N HIS A 113 13.45 -7.10 -1.10
CA HIS A 113 14.05 -7.04 -2.43
C HIS A 113 13.26 -6.13 -3.39
N ALA A 114 11.94 -6.18 -3.36
CA ALA A 114 11.13 -5.26 -4.17
C ALA A 114 11.43 -3.80 -3.82
N VAL A 115 11.50 -3.46 -2.53
CA VAL A 115 11.89 -2.12 -2.08
C VAL A 115 13.31 -1.77 -2.53
N LEU A 116 14.25 -2.70 -2.45
CA LEU A 116 15.64 -2.50 -2.90
C LEU A 116 15.73 -2.14 -4.39
N CYS A 117 14.88 -2.71 -5.23
CA CYS A 117 14.83 -2.38 -6.66
C CYS A 117 14.56 -0.89 -6.92
N ALA A 118 13.92 -0.18 -5.98
CA ALA A 118 13.64 1.25 -6.11
C ALA A 118 14.86 2.14 -5.78
N GLN A 119 15.90 1.62 -5.15
CA GLN A 119 17.06 2.40 -4.67
C GLN A 119 17.67 3.35 -5.71
N PRO A 120 17.89 2.96 -6.99
CA PRO A 120 18.49 3.85 -7.98
C PRO A 120 17.65 5.11 -8.27
N VAL A 121 16.33 5.04 -8.08
CA VAL A 121 15.39 6.16 -8.30
C VAL A 121 15.16 6.95 -7.01
N ILE A 122 15.12 6.26 -5.88
CA ILE A 122 14.97 6.91 -4.56
C ILE A 122 16.21 7.73 -4.20
N GLY A 123 17.39 7.18 -4.42
CA GLY A 123 18.64 7.81 -4.00
C GLY A 123 18.73 7.93 -2.47
N ASN A 124 19.00 9.15 -2.00
CA ASN A 124 19.15 9.47 -0.57
C ASN A 124 17.95 10.24 0.00
N GLU A 125 16.76 10.06 -0.56
CA GLU A 125 15.54 10.72 -0.11
C GLU A 125 14.67 9.79 0.75
N PRO A 126 13.88 10.33 1.70
CA PRO A 126 12.83 9.56 2.36
C PRO A 126 11.74 9.19 1.35
N PHE A 127 11.13 8.04 1.56
CA PHE A 127 10.12 7.55 0.64
C PHE A 127 9.03 6.75 1.35
N ALA A 128 7.85 6.71 0.75
CA ALA A 128 6.77 5.84 1.20
C ALA A 128 6.87 4.45 0.56
N VAL A 129 6.39 3.42 1.26
CA VAL A 129 6.08 2.11 0.67
C VAL A 129 4.60 1.84 0.93
N ILE A 130 3.87 1.52 -0.14
CA ILE A 130 2.42 1.36 -0.09
C ILE A 130 2.04 0.01 -0.72
N LEU A 131 1.48 -0.88 0.09
CA LEU A 131 0.92 -2.14 -0.39
C LEU A 131 -0.53 -1.88 -0.84
N ALA A 132 -0.81 -2.13 -2.11
CA ALA A 132 -2.10 -1.79 -2.72
C ALA A 132 -3.27 -2.63 -2.19
N ASP A 133 -3.01 -3.83 -1.69
CA ASP A 133 -4.02 -4.71 -1.12
C ASP A 133 -4.42 -4.37 0.33
N ASP A 134 -3.75 -3.43 0.97
CA ASP A 134 -4.20 -2.80 2.22
C ASP A 134 -5.00 -1.53 1.88
N LEU A 135 -6.30 -1.66 1.63
CA LEU A 135 -7.18 -0.52 1.38
C LEU A 135 -7.54 0.16 2.71
N ILE A 136 -7.29 1.45 2.83
CA ILE A 136 -7.59 2.21 4.04
C ILE A 136 -8.56 3.34 3.70
N ASP A 137 -9.72 3.31 4.34
CA ASP A 137 -10.76 4.33 4.26
C ASP A 137 -10.54 5.33 5.39
N SER A 138 -10.07 6.52 5.08
CA SER A 138 -9.72 7.56 6.05
C SER A 138 -9.77 8.95 5.42
N SER A 139 -10.08 9.96 6.23
CA SER A 139 -10.03 11.37 5.83
C SER A 139 -9.43 12.20 6.99
N PRO A 140 -8.24 12.79 6.80
CA PRO A 140 -7.36 12.69 5.63
C PRO A 140 -6.81 11.28 5.43
N ALA A 141 -6.31 10.97 4.21
CA ALA A 141 -5.74 9.67 3.90
C ALA A 141 -4.65 9.26 4.89
N ALA A 142 -4.60 7.98 5.28
CA ALA A 142 -3.62 7.49 6.27
C ALA A 142 -2.18 7.82 5.86
N MET A 143 -1.86 7.79 4.55
CA MET A 143 -0.54 8.21 4.07
C MET A 143 -0.26 9.69 4.32
N LYS A 144 -1.26 10.57 4.20
CA LYS A 144 -1.13 12.00 4.52
C LYS A 144 -0.83 12.19 6.01
N GLN A 145 -1.57 11.49 6.89
CA GLN A 145 -1.33 11.52 8.34
C GLN A 145 0.12 11.11 8.67
N MET A 146 0.63 10.04 8.01
CA MET A 146 1.99 9.55 8.22
C MET A 146 3.06 10.51 7.66
N VAL A 147 2.81 11.17 6.52
CA VAL A 147 3.72 12.18 5.95
C VAL A 147 3.83 13.37 6.90
N ASP A 148 2.72 13.85 7.47
CA ASP A 148 2.74 14.94 8.44
C ASP A 148 3.56 14.57 9.70
N LEU A 149 3.42 13.32 10.16
CA LEU A 149 4.20 12.80 11.27
C LEU A 149 5.70 12.72 10.92
N TYR A 150 6.04 12.25 9.70
CA TYR A 150 7.41 12.23 9.22
C TYR A 150 8.01 13.64 9.13
N GLU A 151 7.25 14.62 8.63
CA GLU A 151 7.73 16.00 8.54
C GLU A 151 8.06 16.58 9.92
N TYR A 152 7.35 16.17 10.96
CA TYR A 152 7.61 16.60 12.32
C TYR A 152 8.82 15.89 12.96
N TYR A 153 8.89 14.55 12.87
CA TYR A 153 9.89 13.75 13.60
C TYR A 153 11.14 13.42 12.76
N GLN A 154 11.09 13.52 11.44
CA GLN A 154 12.20 13.23 10.50
C GLN A 154 12.84 11.85 10.71
N CYS A 155 12.04 10.83 11.05
CA CYS A 155 12.45 9.43 11.21
C CYS A 155 11.46 8.49 10.55
N SER A 156 11.84 7.23 10.33
CA SER A 156 10.95 6.23 9.73
C SER A 156 9.66 6.04 10.53
N VAL A 157 8.54 5.86 9.82
CA VAL A 157 7.19 5.68 10.39
C VAL A 157 6.57 4.42 9.80
N LEU A 158 6.06 3.55 10.66
CA LEU A 158 5.30 2.36 10.29
C LEU A 158 3.83 2.59 10.61
N GLY A 159 2.95 2.40 9.64
CA GLY A 159 1.51 2.32 9.89
C GLY A 159 1.20 1.02 10.61
N VAL A 160 0.52 1.10 11.73
CA VAL A 160 0.18 -0.06 12.57
C VAL A 160 -1.30 -0.09 12.90
N GLN A 161 -1.79 -1.27 13.23
CA GLN A 161 -3.15 -1.49 13.70
C GLN A 161 -3.18 -2.66 14.69
N GLN A 162 -4.10 -2.63 15.64
CA GLN A 162 -4.38 -3.78 16.50
C GLN A 162 -4.97 -4.91 15.66
N VAL A 163 -4.36 -6.09 15.71
CA VAL A 163 -4.83 -7.30 15.05
C VAL A 163 -5.26 -8.36 16.07
N ALA A 164 -6.09 -9.30 15.67
CA ALA A 164 -6.44 -10.40 16.57
C ALA A 164 -5.20 -11.25 16.88
N PRO A 165 -5.05 -11.80 18.11
CA PRO A 165 -3.91 -12.64 18.46
C PRO A 165 -3.65 -13.79 17.49
N SER A 166 -4.71 -14.38 16.94
CA SER A 166 -4.64 -15.44 15.94
C SER A 166 -4.08 -15.01 14.58
N GLU A 167 -4.05 -13.70 14.30
CA GLU A 167 -3.61 -13.13 13.02
C GLU A 167 -2.15 -12.68 13.05
N THR A 168 -1.47 -12.68 14.21
CA THR A 168 -0.08 -12.22 14.33
C THR A 168 0.88 -12.93 13.37
N ALA A 169 0.61 -14.19 13.03
CA ALA A 169 1.37 -14.96 12.04
C ALA A 169 1.24 -14.45 10.59
N SER A 170 0.44 -13.41 10.35
CA SER A 170 0.26 -12.80 9.02
C SER A 170 0.99 -11.46 8.87
N TYR A 171 1.45 -10.86 9.97
CA TYR A 171 1.99 -9.50 10.01
C TYR A 171 3.39 -9.44 10.65
N GLY A 172 4.15 -8.41 10.31
CA GLY A 172 5.23 -7.97 11.17
C GLY A 172 4.64 -7.37 12.45
N ILE A 173 5.02 -7.88 13.62
CA ILE A 173 4.50 -7.43 14.91
C ILE A 173 5.54 -6.59 15.62
N VAL A 174 5.14 -5.41 16.11
CA VAL A 174 6.03 -4.50 16.81
C VAL A 174 5.85 -4.59 18.33
N ASP A 175 6.97 -4.53 19.05
CA ASP A 175 7.01 -4.05 20.43
C ASP A 175 7.25 -2.56 20.41
N ALA A 176 6.40 -1.78 21.07
CA ALA A 176 6.45 -0.33 21.03
C ALA A 176 6.08 0.31 22.37
N SER A 177 6.73 1.42 22.69
CA SER A 177 6.46 2.23 23.87
C SER A 177 5.73 3.51 23.49
N PRO A 178 4.61 3.85 24.16
CA PRO A 178 3.86 5.09 23.88
C PRO A 178 4.75 6.34 23.98
N MET A 179 4.57 7.29 23.05
CA MET A 179 5.33 8.53 22.99
C MET A 179 4.43 9.77 22.90
N ALA A 180 3.38 9.70 22.10
CA ALA A 180 2.36 10.74 21.93
C ALA A 180 1.02 10.09 21.60
N ASP A 181 0.00 10.91 21.34
CA ASP A 181 -1.30 10.38 20.88
C ASP A 181 -1.10 9.58 19.58
N ARG A 182 -1.58 8.33 19.57
CA ARG A 182 -1.45 7.37 18.45
C ARG A 182 -0.02 7.10 17.95
N VAL A 183 1.01 7.66 18.63
CA VAL A 183 2.42 7.53 18.23
C VAL A 183 3.17 6.76 19.29
N SER A 184 3.85 5.71 18.90
CA SER A 184 4.71 4.92 19.77
C SER A 184 6.12 4.78 19.16
N ARG A 185 7.12 4.69 20.02
CA ARG A 185 8.48 4.37 19.62
C ARG A 185 8.60 2.85 19.48
N VAL A 186 9.06 2.37 18.32
CA VAL A 186 9.31 0.96 18.10
C VAL A 186 10.57 0.52 18.84
N ASN A 187 10.47 -0.50 19.67
CA ASN A 187 11.58 -1.12 20.39
C ASN A 187 12.12 -2.34 19.65
N ALA A 188 11.19 -3.14 19.09
CA ALA A 188 11.51 -4.33 18.30
C ALA A 188 10.41 -4.61 17.27
N ILE A 189 10.77 -5.38 16.25
CA ILE A 189 9.81 -5.87 15.25
C ILE A 189 10.16 -7.30 14.87
N VAL A 190 9.16 -8.18 14.74
CA VAL A 190 9.30 -9.60 14.41
C VAL A 190 8.39 -9.95 13.25
N GLU A 191 8.93 -10.57 12.20
CA GLU A 191 8.15 -11.01 11.04
C GLU A 191 7.35 -12.27 11.36
N LYS A 192 6.02 -12.17 11.22
CA LYS A 192 5.06 -13.28 11.30
C LYS A 192 5.28 -14.22 12.50
N PRO A 193 5.36 -13.68 13.72
CA PRO A 193 5.55 -14.53 14.89
C PRO A 193 4.34 -15.41 15.11
N LYS A 194 4.56 -16.63 15.64
CA LYS A 194 3.46 -17.42 16.17
C LYS A 194 2.80 -16.66 17.32
N PRO A 195 1.48 -16.83 17.56
CA PRO A 195 0.77 -16.10 18.61
C PRO A 195 1.44 -16.15 19.99
N GLU A 196 2.00 -17.30 20.37
CA GLU A 196 2.71 -17.50 21.63
C GLU A 196 4.07 -16.78 21.73
N HIS A 197 4.59 -16.27 20.60
CA HIS A 197 5.88 -15.57 20.52
C HIS A 197 5.74 -14.12 20.04
N ALA A 198 4.52 -13.68 19.79
CA ALA A 198 4.26 -12.32 19.37
C ALA A 198 4.53 -11.33 20.51
N PRO A 199 5.35 -10.29 20.30
CA PRO A 199 5.69 -9.34 21.37
C PRO A 199 4.49 -8.46 21.77
N SER A 200 3.50 -8.34 20.90
CA SER A 200 2.23 -7.62 21.10
C SER A 200 1.20 -8.06 20.08
N ASN A 201 0.07 -7.34 20.00
CA ASN A 201 -0.93 -7.47 18.93
C ASN A 201 -0.88 -6.28 17.94
N LEU A 202 0.18 -5.48 17.95
CA LEU A 202 0.31 -4.32 17.10
C LEU A 202 0.99 -4.71 15.78
N GLY A 203 0.18 -4.95 14.77
CA GLY A 203 0.61 -5.40 13.45
C GLY A 203 0.98 -4.24 12.53
N VAL A 204 2.10 -4.36 11.83
CA VAL A 204 2.48 -3.42 10.77
C VAL A 204 1.64 -3.73 9.54
N VAL A 205 0.91 -2.73 9.08
CA VAL A 205 0.11 -2.81 7.86
C VAL A 205 0.86 -2.18 6.67
N GLY A 206 0.36 -2.36 5.47
CA GLY A 206 1.03 -2.01 4.21
C GLY A 206 1.30 -0.53 3.97
N ARG A 207 1.68 0.22 5.00
CA ARG A 207 2.01 1.65 4.95
C ARG A 207 3.29 1.92 5.72
N TYR A 208 4.29 2.45 5.01
CA TYR A 208 5.61 2.76 5.59
C TYR A 208 6.10 4.11 5.05
N ILE A 209 6.78 4.86 5.88
CA ILE A 209 7.70 5.92 5.45
C ILE A 209 9.08 5.54 5.97
N LEU A 210 10.04 5.43 5.09
CA LEU A 210 11.37 4.94 5.39
C LEU A 210 12.44 5.95 5.02
N THR A 211 13.47 6.01 5.85
CA THR A 211 14.71 6.71 5.51
C THR A 211 15.53 5.86 4.52
N PRO A 212 16.36 6.45 3.66
CA PRO A 212 17.15 5.72 2.66
C PRO A 212 18.17 4.77 3.29
N ARG A 213 18.47 4.92 4.60
CA ARG A 213 19.36 4.01 5.32
C ARG A 213 18.86 2.56 5.31
N VAL A 214 17.57 2.33 5.14
CA VAL A 214 16.99 0.98 5.04
C VAL A 214 17.58 0.17 3.89
N PHE A 215 17.97 0.81 2.77
CA PHE A 215 18.60 0.11 1.64
C PHE A 215 19.90 -0.58 2.02
N HIS A 216 20.74 0.09 2.83
CA HIS A 216 21.95 -0.52 3.33
C HIS A 216 21.65 -1.81 4.11
N HIS A 217 20.64 -1.80 4.97
CA HIS A 217 20.27 -2.98 5.72
C HIS A 217 19.74 -4.09 4.81
N ILE A 218 18.85 -3.78 3.84
CA ILE A 218 18.32 -4.77 2.89
C ILE A 218 19.47 -5.46 2.13
N GLN A 219 20.46 -4.70 1.66
CA GLN A 219 21.61 -5.23 0.90
C GLN A 219 22.47 -6.22 1.71
N HIS A 220 22.45 -6.12 3.04
CA HIS A 220 23.24 -6.97 3.94
C HIS A 220 22.42 -8.08 4.61
N LEU A 221 21.11 -8.18 4.30
CA LEU A 221 20.28 -9.28 4.77
C LEU A 221 20.73 -10.60 4.17
N LYS A 222 20.64 -11.64 4.97
CA LYS A 222 20.62 -13.01 4.47
C LYS A 222 19.18 -13.39 4.16
N PRO A 223 18.93 -14.17 3.09
CA PRO A 223 17.57 -14.67 2.83
C PRO A 223 17.02 -15.39 4.06
N GLY A 224 15.81 -14.98 4.47
CA GLY A 224 15.08 -15.56 5.58
C GLY A 224 14.19 -16.73 5.17
N ALA A 225 13.06 -16.91 5.84
CA ALA A 225 12.07 -17.93 5.54
C ALA A 225 11.62 -17.84 4.07
N GLY A 226 11.59 -18.97 3.36
CA GLY A 226 11.23 -19.04 1.95
C GLY A 226 12.29 -18.50 0.97
N GLY A 227 13.49 -18.15 1.43
CA GLY A 227 14.53 -17.54 0.60
C GLY A 227 14.29 -16.06 0.28
N GLU A 228 13.37 -15.41 1.00
CA GLU A 228 12.98 -14.03 0.78
C GLU A 228 13.79 -13.04 1.64
N LEU A 229 14.01 -11.83 1.12
CA LEU A 229 14.50 -10.69 1.87
C LEU A 229 13.30 -9.96 2.48
N GLN A 230 13.12 -10.08 3.79
CA GLN A 230 12.00 -9.47 4.48
C GLN A 230 12.30 -8.00 4.82
N LEU A 231 11.37 -7.10 4.49
CA LEU A 231 11.51 -5.68 4.84
C LEU A 231 11.54 -5.48 6.37
N THR A 232 10.81 -6.31 7.09
CA THR A 232 10.75 -6.32 8.55
C THR A 232 12.12 -6.57 9.18
N ASP A 233 12.92 -7.48 8.62
CA ASP A 233 14.28 -7.76 9.12
C ASP A 233 15.22 -6.56 8.89
N ALA A 234 15.06 -5.86 7.76
CA ALA A 234 15.82 -4.64 7.50
C ALA A 234 15.44 -3.52 8.47
N ILE A 235 14.15 -3.38 8.80
CA ILE A 235 13.67 -2.42 9.80
C ILE A 235 14.19 -2.79 11.18
N ALA A 236 14.23 -4.08 11.55
CA ALA A 236 14.81 -4.54 12.80
C ALA A 236 16.31 -4.19 12.92
N ALA A 237 17.05 -4.26 11.79
CA ALA A 237 18.43 -3.81 11.76
C ALA A 237 18.54 -2.27 11.85
N LEU A 238 17.65 -1.52 11.20
CA LEU A 238 17.60 -0.06 11.23
C LEU A 238 17.34 0.49 12.64
N LEU A 239 16.55 -0.21 13.46
CA LEU A 239 16.27 0.17 14.86
C LEU A 239 17.52 0.29 15.73
N LYS A 240 18.62 -0.36 15.36
CA LYS A 240 19.91 -0.27 16.08
C LYS A 240 20.63 1.06 15.86
N GLU A 241 20.25 1.79 14.82
CA GLU A 241 20.94 3.02 14.39
C GLU A 241 20.02 4.25 14.41
N GLN A 242 18.72 4.04 14.19
CA GLN A 242 17.76 5.13 14.03
C GLN A 242 16.47 4.86 14.80
N GLN A 243 15.83 5.93 15.23
CA GLN A 243 14.47 5.86 15.76
C GLN A 243 13.50 5.49 14.64
N VAL A 244 12.55 4.60 14.96
CA VAL A 244 11.41 4.26 14.11
C VAL A 244 10.14 4.43 14.94
N LEU A 245 9.13 5.02 14.37
CA LEU A 245 7.83 5.23 15.01
C LEU A 245 6.79 4.24 14.48
N ALA A 246 5.91 3.81 15.34
CA ALA A 246 4.66 3.15 15.01
C ALA A 246 3.54 4.19 15.12
N TYR A 247 2.72 4.29 14.09
CA TYR A 247 1.60 5.20 14.05
C TYR A 247 0.28 4.44 13.85
N ASP A 248 -0.59 4.50 14.84
CA ASP A 248 -1.94 3.96 14.78
C ASP A 248 -2.84 5.00 14.09
N PHE A 249 -2.89 4.94 12.75
CA PHE A 249 -3.58 5.93 11.93
C PHE A 249 -5.10 5.93 12.16
N ASP A 250 -5.72 7.07 11.93
CA ASP A 250 -7.18 7.19 11.93
C ASP A 250 -7.76 6.69 10.60
N GLY A 251 -8.64 5.70 10.67
CA GLY A 251 -9.26 5.10 9.50
C GLY A 251 -9.60 3.62 9.66
N THR A 252 -10.35 3.10 8.71
CA THR A 252 -10.73 1.68 8.65
C THR A 252 -9.94 0.98 7.54
N ARG A 253 -9.18 -0.05 7.92
CA ARG A 253 -8.41 -0.87 6.99
C ARG A 253 -9.21 -2.11 6.56
N TYR A 254 -9.13 -2.41 5.27
CA TYR A 254 -9.62 -3.65 4.67
C TYR A 254 -8.43 -4.41 4.06
N ASP A 255 -8.17 -5.64 4.55
CA ASP A 255 -7.18 -6.54 3.96
C ASP A 255 -7.73 -7.15 2.66
N CYS A 256 -7.61 -6.41 1.55
CA CYS A 256 -8.00 -6.89 0.23
C CYS A 256 -7.03 -7.97 -0.34
N GLY A 257 -6.01 -8.37 0.40
CA GLY A 257 -5.24 -9.58 0.14
C GLY A 257 -5.97 -10.86 0.53
N SER A 258 -7.06 -10.78 1.29
CA SER A 258 -7.98 -11.87 1.63
C SER A 258 -9.32 -11.71 0.91
N LYS A 259 -10.02 -12.83 0.63
CA LYS A 259 -11.33 -12.79 -0.02
C LYS A 259 -12.38 -12.09 0.86
N LEU A 260 -12.34 -12.31 2.17
CA LEU A 260 -13.28 -11.69 3.09
C LEU A 260 -13.06 -10.18 3.17
N GLY A 261 -11.84 -9.71 3.38
CA GLY A 261 -11.52 -8.28 3.44
C GLY A 261 -11.84 -7.57 2.12
N TYR A 262 -11.60 -8.22 0.98
CA TYR A 262 -12.00 -7.71 -0.34
C TYR A 262 -13.52 -7.54 -0.46
N LEU A 263 -14.32 -8.50 0.00
CA LEU A 263 -15.78 -8.40 0.00
C LEU A 263 -16.27 -7.32 0.96
N GLN A 264 -15.69 -7.21 2.16
CA GLN A 264 -16.01 -6.15 3.12
C GLN A 264 -15.75 -4.77 2.51
N ALA A 265 -14.56 -4.57 1.93
CA ALA A 265 -14.24 -3.34 1.22
C ALA A 265 -15.25 -3.03 0.11
N THR A 266 -15.60 -4.03 -0.71
CA THR A 266 -16.56 -3.86 -1.81
C THR A 266 -17.92 -3.41 -1.29
N VAL A 267 -18.43 -4.00 -0.21
CA VAL A 267 -19.71 -3.62 0.41
C VAL A 267 -19.65 -2.17 0.93
N GLU A 268 -18.64 -1.84 1.70
CA GLU A 268 -18.52 -0.51 2.32
C GLU A 268 -18.36 0.61 1.27
N TYR A 269 -17.56 0.36 0.25
CA TYR A 269 -17.39 1.33 -0.83
C TYR A 269 -18.63 1.43 -1.74
N ALA A 270 -19.34 0.31 -1.99
CA ALA A 270 -20.59 0.35 -2.73
C ALA A 270 -21.68 1.17 -2.00
N LEU A 271 -21.74 1.08 -0.67
CA LEU A 271 -22.65 1.89 0.17
C LEU A 271 -22.33 3.39 0.15
N LYS A 272 -21.13 3.78 -0.27
CA LYS A 272 -20.70 5.18 -0.40
C LYS A 272 -20.65 5.67 -1.85
N HIS A 273 -20.83 4.77 -2.81
CA HIS A 273 -20.66 5.07 -4.23
C HIS A 273 -21.83 5.89 -4.77
N SER A 274 -21.54 6.97 -5.49
CA SER A 274 -22.53 7.96 -5.94
C SER A 274 -23.63 7.40 -6.85
N GLU A 275 -23.37 6.31 -7.58
CA GLU A 275 -24.30 5.75 -8.55
C GLU A 275 -25.12 4.56 -8.02
N VAL A 276 -24.62 3.84 -7.00
CA VAL A 276 -25.23 2.57 -6.58
C VAL A 276 -25.62 2.52 -5.11
N SER A 277 -25.22 3.49 -4.29
CA SER A 277 -25.36 3.43 -2.82
C SER A 277 -26.79 3.17 -2.34
N GLU A 278 -27.79 3.88 -2.90
CA GLU A 278 -29.19 3.76 -2.48
C GLU A 278 -29.78 2.39 -2.86
N ASP A 279 -29.61 1.98 -4.12
CA ASP A 279 -30.14 0.72 -4.63
C ASP A 279 -29.45 -0.47 -3.97
N PHE A 280 -28.13 -0.37 -3.72
CA PHE A 280 -27.38 -1.42 -3.04
C PHE A 280 -27.77 -1.54 -1.57
N ALA A 281 -27.97 -0.42 -0.86
CA ALA A 281 -28.48 -0.44 0.52
C ALA A 281 -29.87 -1.08 0.59
N ALA A 282 -30.77 -0.78 -0.37
CA ALA A 282 -32.09 -1.39 -0.47
C ALA A 282 -32.00 -2.90 -0.76
N TYR A 283 -31.07 -3.31 -1.62
CA TYR A 283 -30.80 -4.72 -1.90
C TYR A 283 -30.33 -5.46 -0.65
N LEU A 284 -29.35 -4.92 0.09
CA LEU A 284 -28.82 -5.55 1.31
C LEU A 284 -29.91 -5.74 2.36
N LYS A 285 -30.77 -4.75 2.61
CA LYS A 285 -31.91 -4.86 3.54
C LYS A 285 -32.86 -6.00 3.23
N LYS A 286 -32.95 -6.45 2.00
CA LYS A 286 -33.81 -7.58 1.60
C LYS A 286 -33.15 -8.93 1.79
N HIS A 287 -31.83 -9.00 1.92
CA HIS A 287 -31.06 -10.25 1.88
C HIS A 287 -30.29 -10.52 3.17
N VAL A 288 -30.13 -9.52 4.04
CA VAL A 288 -29.47 -9.63 5.34
C VAL A 288 -30.51 -9.35 6.42
N CYS A 289 -31.33 -10.36 6.71
CA CYS A 289 -32.24 -10.40 7.85
C CYS A 289 -31.71 -11.36 8.90
#